data_b665c2d2cca8da6b8121e5b0e950d440
#
_entry.id   b665c2d2cca8da6b8121e5b0e950d440
#
_cell.length_a   1.000
_cell.length_b   1.000
_cell.length_c   1.000
_cell.angle_alpha   90.00
_cell.angle_beta   90.00
_cell.angle_gamma   90.00
#
_symmetry.space_group_name_H-M   'P 1'
#
loop_
_entity.id
_entity.type
_entity.pdbx_description
1 polymer ?
#
loop_
_entity_poly.entity_id
_entity_poly.type
_entity_poly.pdbx_seq_one_letter_code
_entity_poly.pdbx_strand_id
1 'polypeptide(L)' 'MLKIKDDVDLKELEKFGFEISQTFEEKPTELYDGKFTYIELYDDIDDIWNTREIYVTGSAYLDTVYDLIKADLVEKV' A
#
# COMPACT_ATOMS: atom_id res chain seq x y z
N MET A 1 4.50 -10.63 -6.57
CA MET A 1 4.31 -9.36 -5.86
C MET A 1 2.82 -9.02 -5.83
N LEU A 2 2.35 -8.41 -4.78
CA LEU A 2 0.96 -7.99 -4.66
C LEU A 2 0.86 -6.47 -4.75
N LYS A 3 -0.24 -6.00 -5.30
CA LYS A 3 -0.55 -4.57 -5.32
C LYS A 3 -2.02 -4.35 -4.99
N ILE A 4 -2.37 -3.15 -4.57
CA ILE A 4 -3.76 -2.73 -4.42
C ILE A 4 -4.36 -2.55 -5.81
N LYS A 5 -5.56 -3.06 -6.03
CA LYS A 5 -6.27 -2.92 -7.31
C LYS A 5 -6.46 -1.44 -7.67
N ASP A 6 -6.37 -1.13 -8.96
CA ASP A 6 -6.42 0.25 -9.44
C ASP A 6 -7.76 0.94 -9.22
N ASP A 7 -8.85 0.18 -9.12
CA ASP A 7 -10.19 0.70 -8.89
C ASP A 7 -10.54 0.91 -7.41
N VAL A 8 -9.63 0.56 -6.50
CA VAL A 8 -9.84 0.76 -5.06
C VAL A 8 -9.55 2.21 -4.70
N ASP A 9 -10.48 2.85 -3.99
CA ASP A 9 -10.25 4.16 -3.40
C ASP A 9 -9.26 3.99 -2.25
N LEU A 10 -8.16 4.75 -2.28
CA LEU A 10 -7.13 4.66 -1.25
C LEU A 10 -7.64 4.97 0.15
N LYS A 11 -8.73 5.72 0.28
CA LYS A 11 -9.37 5.97 1.57
C LYS A 11 -9.92 4.71 2.23
N GLU A 12 -10.27 3.70 1.43
CA GLU A 12 -10.68 2.40 1.96
C GLU A 12 -9.60 1.76 2.83
N LEU A 13 -8.34 2.07 2.55
CA LEU A 13 -7.21 1.50 3.28
C LEU A 13 -7.08 2.05 4.70
N GLU A 14 -7.72 3.17 5.01
CA GLU A 14 -7.74 3.72 6.37
C GLU A 14 -8.37 2.72 7.36
N LYS A 15 -9.33 1.92 6.89
CA LYS A 15 -9.99 0.89 7.71
C LYS A 15 -9.02 -0.20 8.16
N PHE A 16 -7.89 -0.33 7.48
CA PHE A 16 -6.86 -1.32 7.78
C PHE A 16 -5.68 -0.70 8.52
N GLY A 17 -5.81 0.56 8.94
CA GLY A 17 -4.77 1.25 9.72
C GLY A 17 -3.75 2.00 8.88
N PHE A 18 -3.92 2.08 7.57
CA PHE A 18 -2.99 2.80 6.71
C PHE A 18 -3.19 4.31 6.79
N GLU A 19 -2.08 5.03 6.88
CA GLU A 19 -2.05 6.50 6.84
C GLU A 19 -0.97 6.94 5.86
N ILE A 20 -1.09 8.16 5.35
CA ILE A 20 -0.05 8.75 4.50
C ILE A 20 1.21 8.93 5.33
N SER A 21 2.30 8.30 4.95
CA SER A 21 3.58 8.38 5.66
C SER A 21 4.59 9.28 4.95
N GLN A 22 4.48 9.41 3.63
CA GLN A 22 5.38 10.26 2.84
C GLN A 22 4.61 10.94 1.71
N THR A 23 5.05 12.15 1.38
CA THR A 23 4.50 12.94 0.27
C THR A 23 5.62 13.51 -0.58
N PHE A 24 5.32 13.76 -1.85
CA PHE A 24 6.18 14.50 -2.76
C PHE A 24 5.31 15.45 -3.56
N GLU A 25 5.65 16.75 -3.52
CA GLU A 25 4.87 17.80 -4.17
C GLU A 25 3.38 17.74 -3.77
N GLU A 26 3.14 17.55 -2.47
CA GLU A 26 1.79 17.46 -1.87
C GLU A 26 0.98 16.23 -2.27
N LYS A 27 1.58 15.29 -3.02
CA LYS A 27 0.93 14.04 -3.38
C LYS A 27 1.46 12.92 -2.48
N PRO A 28 0.60 12.02 -2.00
CA PRO A 28 1.07 10.90 -1.20
C PRO A 28 1.92 9.94 -2.04
N THR A 29 3.06 9.54 -1.49
CA THR A 29 3.98 8.59 -2.13
C THR A 29 4.06 7.27 -1.40
N GLU A 30 3.60 7.22 -0.15
CA GLU A 30 3.63 6.01 0.65
C GLU A 30 2.52 6.02 1.68
N LEU A 31 1.88 4.87 1.86
CA LEU A 31 0.97 4.60 2.98
C LEU A 31 1.63 3.58 3.90
N TYR A 32 1.43 3.72 5.20
CA TYR A 32 2.02 2.84 6.19
C TYR A 32 1.00 2.51 7.28
N ASP A 33 0.99 1.24 7.72
CA ASP A 33 0.05 0.80 8.77
C ASP A 33 0.60 1.02 10.19
N GLY A 34 1.78 1.62 10.30
CA GLY A 34 2.41 1.87 11.59
C GLY A 34 3.10 0.65 12.21
N LYS A 35 3.14 -0.47 11.51
CA LYS A 35 3.70 -1.74 11.99
C LYS A 35 4.73 -2.31 11.00
N PHE A 36 4.25 -3.07 10.02
CA PHE A 36 5.14 -3.83 9.14
C PHE A 36 4.82 -3.69 7.67
N THR A 37 3.67 -3.12 7.31
CA THR A 37 3.19 -3.09 5.93
C THR A 37 3.10 -1.67 5.41
N TYR A 38 3.67 -1.43 4.24
CA TYR A 38 3.50 -0.16 3.56
C TYR A 38 3.16 -0.38 2.09
N ILE A 39 2.54 0.64 1.51
CA ILE A 39 2.11 0.62 0.12
C ILE A 39 2.82 1.76 -0.58
N GLU A 40 3.60 1.42 -1.60
CA GLU A 40 4.28 2.40 -2.44
C GLU A 40 3.31 2.94 -3.48
N LEU A 41 3.22 4.26 -3.57
CA LEU A 41 2.36 4.93 -4.54
C LEU A 41 3.14 5.63 -5.64
N TYR A 42 4.45 5.71 -5.51
CA TYR A 42 5.31 6.40 -6.45
C TYR A 42 6.66 5.71 -6.55
N ASP A 43 7.07 5.39 -7.75
CA ASP A 43 8.40 4.88 -8.06
C ASP A 43 9.26 6.05 -8.53
N ASP A 44 10.20 6.49 -7.70
CA ASP A 44 11.05 7.64 -7.97
C ASP A 44 12.18 7.33 -8.96
N ILE A 45 12.49 6.06 -9.19
CA ILE A 45 13.50 5.65 -10.15
C ILE A 45 12.96 5.80 -11.56
N ASP A 46 11.75 5.32 -11.82
CA ASP A 46 11.11 5.36 -13.13
C ASP A 46 10.05 6.46 -13.28
N ASP A 47 9.84 7.26 -12.23
CA ASP A 47 8.85 8.34 -12.20
C ASP A 47 7.44 7.84 -12.55
N ILE A 48 7.03 6.73 -11.94
CA ILE A 48 5.72 6.12 -12.15
C ILE A 48 4.84 6.34 -10.94
N TRP A 49 3.67 6.93 -11.13
CA TRP A 49 2.66 7.14 -10.09
C TRP A 49 1.65 5.98 -10.06
N ASN A 50 0.99 5.80 -8.93
CA ASN A 50 -0.03 4.77 -8.70
C ASN A 50 0.51 3.35 -8.85
N THR A 51 1.73 3.10 -8.40
CA THR A 51 2.29 1.75 -8.41
C THR A 51 1.49 0.82 -7.50
N ARG A 52 1.08 1.30 -6.33
CA ARG A 52 0.22 0.60 -5.36
C ARG A 52 0.78 -0.74 -4.88
N GLU A 53 2.09 -0.92 -4.99
CA GLU A 53 2.75 -2.16 -4.59
C GLU A 53 2.83 -2.29 -3.08
N ILE A 54 2.62 -3.50 -2.57
CA ILE A 54 2.60 -3.80 -1.14
C ILE A 54 3.94 -4.37 -0.74
N TYR A 55 4.54 -3.80 0.31
CA TYR A 55 5.79 -4.26 0.90
C TYR A 55 5.58 -4.55 2.37
N VAL A 56 6.21 -5.64 2.85
CA VAL A 56 6.17 -6.02 4.26
C VAL A 56 7.60 -5.98 4.79
N THR A 57 7.79 -5.25 5.88
CA THR A 57 9.07 -5.21 6.58
C THR A 57 9.05 -6.23 7.72
N GLY A 58 10.09 -7.04 7.83
CA GLY A 58 10.13 -8.08 8.84
C GLY A 58 9.48 -9.38 8.37
N SER A 59 9.79 -10.47 9.07
CA SER A 59 9.57 -11.82 8.55
C SER A 59 8.26 -12.48 8.95
N ALA A 60 7.43 -11.88 9.81
CA ALA A 60 6.44 -12.67 10.50
C ALA A 60 5.00 -12.17 10.48
N TYR A 61 4.73 -10.95 10.04
CA TYR A 61 3.38 -10.39 10.18
C TYR A 61 2.74 -10.08 8.84
N LEU A 62 1.96 -11.05 8.37
CA LEU A 62 1.16 -10.90 7.16
C LEU A 62 -0.30 -10.62 7.47
N ASP A 63 -0.65 -10.34 8.73
CA ASP A 63 -2.05 -10.16 9.14
C ASP A 63 -2.75 -9.07 8.36
N THR A 64 -2.11 -7.92 8.19
CA THR A 64 -2.69 -6.83 7.41
C THR A 64 -2.86 -7.23 5.94
N VAL A 65 -1.87 -7.94 5.38
CA VAL A 65 -1.94 -8.42 4.00
C VAL A 65 -3.09 -9.42 3.83
N TYR A 66 -3.26 -10.34 4.78
CA TYR A 66 -4.37 -11.29 4.75
C TYR A 66 -5.72 -10.57 4.82
N ASP A 67 -5.84 -9.55 5.66
CA ASP A 67 -7.06 -8.76 5.75
C ASP A 67 -7.38 -8.06 4.42
N LEU A 68 -6.37 -7.53 3.75
CA LEU A 68 -6.54 -6.92 2.43
C LEU A 68 -6.97 -7.94 1.38
N ILE A 69 -6.40 -9.14 1.43
CA ILE A 69 -6.77 -10.24 0.53
C ILE A 69 -8.23 -10.65 0.76
N LYS A 70 -8.65 -10.81 2.00
CA LYS A 70 -10.02 -11.17 2.34
C LYS A 70 -11.02 -10.12 1.87
N ALA A 71 -10.63 -8.86 1.90
CA ALA A 71 -11.48 -7.76 1.44
C ALA A 71 -11.48 -7.60 -0.09
N ASP A 72 -10.75 -8.45 -0.81
CA ASP A 72 -10.64 -8.44 -2.27
C ASP A 72 -10.07 -7.12 -2.82
N LEU A 73 -9.11 -6.54 -2.11
CA LEU A 73 -8.51 -5.25 -2.46
C LEU A 73 -7.18 -5.40 -3.19
N VAL A 74 -6.65 -6.61 -3.30
CA VAL A 74 -5.31 -6.85 -3.86
C VAL A 74 -5.35 -7.77 -5.07
N GLU A 75 -4.31 -7.65 -5.88
CA GLU A 75 -4.10 -8.53 -7.03
C GLU A 75 -2.61 -8.81 -7.20
N LYS A 76 -2.28 -9.86 -7.94
CA LYS A 76 -0.90 -10.15 -8.32
C LYS A 76 -0.47 -9.25 -9.47
N VAL A 77 0.79 -8.86 -9.39
CA VAL A 77 1.45 -8.10 -10.45
C VAL A 77 2.32 -9.04 -11.27
#